data_ff3003810681c375ac546263db441f7b
#
_entry.id   ff3003810681c375ac546263db441f7b
#
_cell.length_a   1.000
_cell.length_b   1.000
_cell.length_c   1.000
_cell.angle_alpha   90.00
_cell.angle_beta   90.00
_cell.angle_gamma   90.00
#
_symmetry.space_group_name_H-M   'P 1'
#
loop_
_entity.id
_entity.type
_entity.pdbx_description
1 polymer ?
#
loop_
_entity_poly.entity_id
_entity_poly.type
_entity_poly.pdbx_seq_one_letter_code
_entity_poly.pdbx_strand_id
1 'polypeptide(L)'
;LVAVKSFWGHLRKGRIVILSDGTLTTEDRAVLAWHCGNPEIIDIADVDHNGFPAGGAWERFLSILDRRADDYVIQLDSDTVTLGRPDVVADAIAANRSFTLLGGPEWDIGVRTCTDYVPPSPDNPGEARHIQSRMERALAQIEGAGHHGYIRGCAGFAGFARGGNGRETARFFHDEMARLLGHQAMAEWGSEQVTSSFVVANDPDPVLLPYSQYGNYWAEPWDADCRFMHFVGAHR
;
A
#
# COMPACT_ATOMS: atom_id res chain seq x y z
N LEU A 1 -3.31 13.85 11.02
CA LEU A 1 -3.93 13.56 12.34
C LEU A 1 -5.27 12.85 12.20
N VAL A 2 -6.15 13.28 11.29
CA VAL A 2 -7.50 12.67 11.12
C VAL A 2 -7.38 11.18 10.84
N ALA A 3 -6.55 10.78 9.89
CA ALA A 3 -6.34 9.38 9.52
C ALA A 3 -5.93 8.53 10.74
N VAL A 4 -4.87 8.92 11.44
CA VAL A 4 -4.37 8.18 12.59
C VAL A 4 -5.39 8.12 13.72
N LYS A 5 -6.04 9.25 14.06
CA LYS A 5 -6.97 9.31 15.19
C LYS A 5 -8.27 8.55 14.91
N SER A 6 -8.81 8.63 13.70
CA SER A 6 -10.00 7.87 13.34
C SER A 6 -9.73 6.37 13.36
N PHE A 7 -8.60 5.93 12.80
CA PHE A 7 -8.21 4.52 12.81
C PHE A 7 -7.91 4.02 14.24
N TRP A 8 -7.08 4.76 14.99
CA TRP A 8 -6.76 4.42 16.39
C TRP A 8 -7.98 4.36 17.29
N GLY A 9 -8.94 5.28 17.09
CA GLY A 9 -10.17 5.33 17.87
C GLY A 9 -10.96 4.02 17.85
N HIS A 10 -10.88 3.29 16.76
CA HIS A 10 -11.56 2.02 16.56
C HIS A 10 -10.70 0.79 16.92
N LEU A 11 -9.42 0.79 16.59
CA LEU A 11 -8.55 -0.39 16.79
C LEU A 11 -7.89 -0.42 18.17
N ARG A 12 -7.43 0.72 18.68
CA ARG A 12 -6.79 0.94 20.01
C ARG A 12 -5.64 -0.03 20.32
N LYS A 13 -4.86 -0.41 19.33
CA LYS A 13 -3.73 -1.34 19.46
C LYS A 13 -2.57 -0.90 18.59
N GLY A 14 -1.35 -1.27 18.99
CA GLY A 14 -0.13 -1.02 18.26
C GLY A 14 0.62 0.24 18.71
N ARG A 15 1.55 0.67 17.91
CA ARG A 15 2.31 1.91 18.03
C ARG A 15 2.21 2.71 16.74
N ILE A 16 2.38 4.01 16.81
CA ILE A 16 2.32 4.89 15.67
C ILE A 16 3.74 5.23 15.23
N VAL A 17 4.02 5.04 13.95
CA VAL A 17 5.27 5.44 13.30
C VAL A 17 4.90 6.44 12.21
N ILE A 18 5.61 7.56 12.17
CA ILE A 18 5.43 8.63 11.19
C ILE A 18 6.70 8.73 10.37
N LEU A 19 6.59 8.58 9.06
CA LEU A 19 7.67 8.85 8.14
C LEU A 19 7.62 10.32 7.74
N SER A 20 8.69 11.06 8.01
CA SER A 20 8.80 12.50 7.76
C SER A 20 9.66 12.75 6.53
N ASP A 21 9.17 13.58 5.62
CA ASP A 21 9.93 14.10 4.47
C ASP A 21 10.88 15.26 4.81
N GLY A 22 11.07 15.52 6.11
CA GLY A 22 11.90 16.63 6.61
C GLY A 22 11.16 17.96 6.74
N THR A 23 9.87 18.04 6.36
CA THR A 23 9.10 19.30 6.43
C THR A 23 8.44 19.55 7.78
N LEU A 24 8.41 18.56 8.69
CA LEU A 24 7.82 18.70 10.02
C LEU A 24 8.60 19.73 10.87
N THR A 25 7.91 20.80 11.26
CA THR A 25 8.43 21.80 12.18
C THR A 25 8.47 21.26 13.63
N THR A 26 9.13 22.00 14.53
CA THR A 26 9.10 21.70 15.98
C THR A 26 7.68 21.72 16.53
N GLU A 27 6.84 22.65 16.04
CA GLU A 27 5.44 22.76 16.45
C GLU A 27 4.63 21.55 15.96
N ASP A 28 4.80 21.13 14.69
CA ASP A 28 4.16 19.93 14.15
C ASP A 28 4.52 18.69 14.97
N ARG A 29 5.78 18.53 15.31
CA ARG A 29 6.26 17.42 16.15
C ARG A 29 5.64 17.45 17.55
N ALA A 30 5.48 18.63 18.17
CA ALA A 30 4.81 18.78 19.45
C ALA A 30 3.31 18.41 19.36
N VAL A 31 2.63 18.84 18.30
CA VAL A 31 1.22 18.49 18.03
C VAL A 31 1.07 16.98 17.82
N LEU A 32 1.96 16.36 17.04
CA LEU A 32 1.96 14.91 16.82
C LEU A 32 2.24 14.15 18.12
N ALA A 33 3.21 14.59 18.92
CA ALA A 33 3.51 13.98 20.21
C ALA A 33 2.30 14.01 21.15
N TRP A 34 1.63 15.15 21.25
CA TRP A 34 0.43 15.30 22.08
C TRP A 34 -0.73 14.41 21.63
N HIS A 35 -0.99 14.37 20.32
CA HIS A 35 -2.16 13.68 19.79
C HIS A 35 -1.96 12.18 19.54
N CYS A 36 -0.72 11.75 19.34
CA CYS A 36 -0.38 10.37 18.98
C CYS A 36 0.42 9.63 20.06
N GLY A 37 0.59 10.22 21.26
CA GLY A 37 1.26 9.57 22.38
C GLY A 37 2.77 9.38 22.17
N ASN A 38 3.47 10.42 21.69
CA ASN A 38 4.88 10.39 21.34
C ASN A 38 5.21 9.31 20.28
N PRO A 39 4.71 9.46 19.05
CA PRO A 39 4.98 8.51 17.97
C PRO A 39 6.47 8.48 17.64
N GLU A 40 6.93 7.35 17.14
CA GLU A 40 8.25 7.28 16.50
C GLU A 40 8.20 8.10 15.20
N ILE A 41 9.15 9.02 15.03
CA ILE A 41 9.27 9.80 13.78
C ILE A 41 10.58 9.41 13.11
N ILE A 42 10.50 8.89 11.89
CA ILE A 42 11.62 8.50 11.06
C ILE A 42 11.77 9.54 9.96
N ASP A 43 12.97 9.99 9.68
CA ASP A 43 13.24 10.82 8.51
C ASP A 43 13.41 9.92 7.28
N ILE A 44 12.82 10.30 6.13
CA ILE A 44 12.99 9.56 4.87
C ILE A 44 14.46 9.48 4.46
N ALA A 45 15.27 10.47 4.84
CA ALA A 45 16.71 10.48 4.57
C ALA A 45 17.48 9.36 5.29
N ASP A 46 16.91 8.80 6.37
CA ASP A 46 17.52 7.72 7.15
C ASP A 46 17.15 6.32 6.62
N VAL A 47 16.27 6.24 5.63
CA VAL A 47 15.85 4.96 5.05
C VAL A 47 16.89 4.47 4.05
N ASP A 48 17.48 3.30 4.31
CA ASP A 48 18.41 2.66 3.38
C ASP A 48 17.65 2.12 2.16
N HIS A 49 17.93 2.67 0.98
CA HIS A 49 17.33 2.23 -0.27
C HIS A 49 17.91 0.91 -0.77
N ASN A 50 19.18 0.62 -0.48
CA ASN A 50 19.84 -0.62 -0.93
C ASN A 50 19.56 -0.94 -2.41
N GLY A 51 19.70 0.05 -3.30
CA GLY A 51 19.51 -0.07 -4.75
C GLY A 51 18.05 0.01 -5.24
N PHE A 52 17.07 0.22 -4.36
CA PHE A 52 15.73 0.64 -4.77
C PHE A 52 15.69 2.16 -5.09
N PRO A 53 14.69 2.63 -5.83
CA PRO A 53 14.55 4.06 -6.13
C PRO A 53 14.43 4.90 -4.86
N ALA A 54 14.82 6.17 -4.96
CA ALA A 54 14.54 7.20 -3.98
C ALA A 54 13.32 8.02 -4.41
N GLY A 55 12.47 8.43 -3.45
CA GLY A 55 11.24 9.17 -3.71
C GLY A 55 10.07 8.28 -4.14
N GLY A 56 8.97 8.90 -4.56
CA GLY A 56 7.78 8.17 -5.04
C GLY A 56 7.16 7.22 -4.03
N ALA A 57 7.33 7.47 -2.73
CA ALA A 57 6.87 6.64 -1.61
C ALA A 57 7.66 5.33 -1.38
N TRP A 58 8.78 5.13 -2.06
CA TRP A 58 9.64 3.96 -1.85
C TRP A 58 10.17 3.88 -0.41
N GLU A 59 10.61 4.99 0.19
CA GLU A 59 11.10 5.03 1.57
C GLU A 59 10.05 4.50 2.56
N ARG A 60 8.80 4.86 2.36
CA ARG A 60 7.69 4.34 3.16
C ARG A 60 7.58 2.83 3.05
N PHE A 61 7.55 2.33 1.83
CA PHE A 61 7.41 0.90 1.56
C PHE A 61 8.62 0.10 2.08
N LEU A 62 9.83 0.58 1.88
CA LEU A 62 11.04 -0.07 2.39
C LEU A 62 11.06 -0.11 3.93
N SER A 63 10.69 1.00 4.59
CA SER A 63 10.55 1.05 6.05
C SER A 63 9.51 0.03 6.57
N ILE A 64 8.41 -0.19 5.85
CA ILE A 64 7.41 -1.20 6.18
C ILE A 64 8.00 -2.61 6.04
N LEU A 65 8.69 -2.89 4.94
CA LEU A 65 9.29 -4.20 4.69
C LEU A 65 10.36 -4.58 5.72
N ASP A 66 11.14 -3.61 6.20
CA ASP A 66 12.12 -3.85 7.25
C ASP A 66 11.44 -4.17 8.59
N ARG A 67 10.38 -3.41 8.92
CA ARG A 67 9.67 -3.56 10.20
C ARG A 67 8.84 -4.82 10.27
N ARG A 68 8.35 -5.33 9.15
CA ARG A 68 7.53 -6.55 9.14
C ARG A 68 8.28 -7.81 9.57
N ALA A 69 9.61 -7.76 9.70
CA ALA A 69 10.36 -8.85 10.27
C ALA A 69 9.87 -9.20 11.70
N ASP A 70 9.59 -8.18 12.51
CA ASP A 70 9.25 -8.31 13.92
C ASP A 70 7.81 -7.92 14.25
N ASP A 71 7.17 -7.06 13.44
CA ASP A 71 5.85 -6.50 13.69
C ASP A 71 4.86 -6.79 12.55
N TYR A 72 3.58 -6.83 12.85
CA TYR A 72 2.55 -6.61 11.85
C TYR A 72 2.47 -5.12 11.54
N VAL A 73 2.66 -4.72 10.30
CA VAL A 73 2.72 -3.30 9.91
C VAL A 73 1.51 -2.91 9.09
N ILE A 74 0.88 -1.79 9.45
CA ILE A 74 -0.22 -1.20 8.68
C ILE A 74 0.26 0.09 8.04
N GLN A 75 0.13 0.19 6.72
CA GLN A 75 0.26 1.41 5.96
C GLN A 75 -1.05 2.17 5.97
N LEU A 76 -1.00 3.44 6.30
CA LEU A 76 -2.16 4.32 6.38
C LEU A 76 -1.80 5.69 5.81
N ASP A 77 -2.40 6.06 4.69
CA ASP A 77 -2.19 7.37 4.08
C ASP A 77 -2.90 8.47 4.88
N SER A 78 -2.36 9.69 4.80
CA SER A 78 -2.85 10.84 5.58
C SER A 78 -4.22 11.34 5.14
N ASP A 79 -4.67 10.96 3.96
CA ASP A 79 -5.96 11.30 3.34
C ASP A 79 -6.98 10.15 3.45
N THR A 80 -6.97 9.47 4.58
CA THR A 80 -7.91 8.40 4.91
C THR A 80 -8.77 8.76 6.13
N VAL A 81 -9.96 8.18 6.21
CA VAL A 81 -10.85 8.29 7.38
C VAL A 81 -11.45 6.93 7.69
N THR A 82 -11.36 6.52 8.96
CA THR A 82 -12.04 5.34 9.47
C THR A 82 -13.38 5.77 10.08
N LEU A 83 -14.47 5.27 9.52
CA LEU A 83 -15.84 5.66 9.86
C LEU A 83 -16.51 4.69 10.84
N GLY A 84 -16.01 3.48 10.92
CA GLY A 84 -16.54 2.43 11.78
C GLY A 84 -15.47 1.41 12.16
N ARG A 85 -15.84 0.43 12.98
CA ARG A 85 -14.90 -0.60 13.40
C ARG A 85 -14.42 -1.43 12.22
N PRO A 86 -13.12 -1.52 11.98
CA PRO A 86 -12.54 -2.24 10.85
C PRO A 86 -12.36 -3.73 11.20
N ASP A 87 -13.46 -4.48 11.31
CA ASP A 87 -13.43 -5.87 11.79
C ASP A 87 -12.59 -6.78 10.90
N VAL A 88 -12.72 -6.68 9.57
CA VAL A 88 -11.91 -7.47 8.62
C VAL A 88 -10.41 -7.23 8.82
N VAL A 89 -10.02 -5.99 9.08
CA VAL A 89 -8.62 -5.64 9.38
C VAL A 89 -8.18 -6.21 10.73
N ALA A 90 -9.04 -6.11 11.74
CA ALA A 90 -8.74 -6.66 13.07
C ALA A 90 -8.54 -8.19 13.00
N ASP A 91 -9.35 -8.89 12.22
CA ASP A 91 -9.25 -10.34 11.99
C ASP A 91 -7.97 -10.69 11.19
N ALA A 92 -7.63 -9.90 10.16
CA ALA A 92 -6.39 -10.08 9.41
C ALA A 92 -5.14 -9.93 10.30
N ILE A 93 -5.11 -8.92 11.17
CA ILE A 93 -4.04 -8.74 12.17
C ILE A 93 -3.96 -9.93 13.12
N ALA A 94 -5.10 -10.38 13.66
CA ALA A 94 -5.14 -11.49 14.60
C ALA A 94 -4.67 -12.81 13.99
N ALA A 95 -4.96 -13.02 12.70
CA ALA A 95 -4.54 -14.18 11.94
C ALA A 95 -3.14 -14.03 11.30
N ASN A 96 -2.47 -12.89 11.49
CA ASN A 96 -1.20 -12.55 10.85
C ASN A 96 -1.26 -12.69 9.32
N ARG A 97 -2.29 -12.18 8.68
CA ARG A 97 -2.50 -12.21 7.23
C ARG A 97 -2.33 -10.79 6.65
N SER A 98 -1.60 -10.68 5.56
CA SER A 98 -1.52 -9.40 4.84
C SER A 98 -2.85 -9.02 4.23
N PHE A 99 -3.12 -7.71 4.09
CA PHE A 99 -4.33 -7.24 3.43
C PHE A 99 -4.03 -6.05 2.50
N THR A 100 -4.92 -5.80 1.55
CA THR A 100 -4.87 -4.59 0.72
C THR A 100 -6.25 -4.02 0.48
N LEU A 101 -6.31 -2.68 0.44
CA LEU A 101 -7.44 -1.95 -0.16
C LEU A 101 -7.43 -2.20 -1.67
N LEU A 102 -8.60 -2.45 -2.27
CA LEU A 102 -8.71 -2.61 -3.71
C LEU A 102 -8.70 -1.26 -4.43
N GLY A 103 -8.20 -1.22 -5.67
CA GLY A 103 -8.21 -0.03 -6.51
C GLY A 103 -9.62 0.42 -6.91
N GLY A 104 -10.56 -0.51 -7.01
CA GLY A 104 -11.96 -0.30 -7.35
C GLY A 104 -12.78 -1.57 -7.12
N PRO A 105 -14.12 -1.50 -7.18
CA PRO A 105 -14.99 -2.66 -6.94
C PRO A 105 -14.81 -3.76 -8.00
N GLU A 106 -14.43 -3.41 -9.22
CA GLU A 106 -14.17 -4.33 -10.32
C GLU A 106 -12.96 -5.24 -10.08
N TRP A 107 -12.11 -4.88 -9.10
CA TRP A 107 -10.90 -5.64 -8.73
C TRP A 107 -11.14 -6.66 -7.61
N ASP A 108 -12.37 -6.82 -7.15
CA ASP A 108 -12.75 -7.90 -6.21
C ASP A 108 -12.88 -9.24 -6.93
N ILE A 109 -11.82 -9.63 -7.61
CA ILE A 109 -11.71 -10.85 -8.42
C ILE A 109 -10.77 -11.90 -7.81
N GLY A 110 -10.28 -11.63 -6.60
CA GLY A 110 -9.28 -12.46 -5.93
C GLY A 110 -7.86 -12.27 -6.47
N VAL A 111 -6.92 -12.99 -5.87
CA VAL A 111 -5.55 -13.05 -6.38
C VAL A 111 -5.54 -13.77 -7.72
N ARG A 112 -4.87 -13.18 -8.71
CA ARG A 112 -4.65 -13.82 -10.02
C ARG A 112 -3.18 -14.14 -10.17
N THR A 113 -2.82 -15.19 -10.90
CA THR A 113 -1.43 -15.34 -11.31
C THR A 113 -1.04 -14.19 -12.23
N CYS A 114 0.23 -13.80 -12.25
CA CYS A 114 0.69 -12.76 -13.16
C CYS A 114 0.46 -13.12 -14.63
N THR A 115 0.39 -14.41 -14.96
CA THR A 115 0.02 -14.90 -16.30
C THR A 115 -1.46 -14.70 -16.61
N ASP A 116 -2.34 -14.89 -15.63
CA ASP A 116 -3.80 -14.84 -15.82
C ASP A 116 -4.39 -13.46 -15.53
N TYR A 117 -3.58 -12.53 -15.01
CA TYR A 117 -4.02 -11.18 -14.75
C TYR A 117 -4.27 -10.42 -16.04
N VAL A 118 -5.49 -9.91 -16.20
CA VAL A 118 -5.88 -9.09 -17.34
C VAL A 118 -5.87 -7.62 -16.90
N PRO A 119 -4.89 -6.82 -17.36
CA PRO A 119 -4.85 -5.40 -17.00
C PRO A 119 -6.03 -4.67 -17.64
N PRO A 120 -6.55 -3.59 -16.99
CA PRO A 120 -7.60 -2.79 -17.56
C PRO A 120 -7.14 -2.16 -18.88
N SER A 121 -8.09 -2.01 -19.82
CA SER A 121 -7.86 -1.16 -20.98
C SER A 121 -7.81 0.29 -20.52
N PRO A 122 -6.74 1.05 -20.85
CA PRO A 122 -6.66 2.44 -20.46
C PRO A 122 -7.72 3.28 -21.20
N ASP A 123 -8.44 4.12 -20.47
CA ASP A 123 -9.51 4.97 -21.04
C ASP A 123 -8.93 6.10 -21.91
N ASN A 124 -7.66 6.45 -21.67
CA ASN A 124 -6.98 7.51 -22.42
C ASN A 124 -5.46 7.28 -22.55
N PRO A 125 -4.77 8.00 -23.46
CA PRO A 125 -3.33 7.84 -23.65
C PRO A 125 -2.46 8.21 -22.42
N GLY A 126 -2.98 9.01 -21.48
CA GLY A 126 -2.30 9.34 -20.22
C GLY A 126 -2.21 8.13 -19.31
N GLU A 127 -3.33 7.45 -19.11
CA GLU A 127 -3.39 6.21 -18.34
C GLU A 127 -2.55 5.10 -18.97
N ALA A 128 -2.57 4.99 -20.29
CA ALA A 128 -1.72 4.02 -21.00
C ALA A 128 -0.22 4.22 -20.73
N ARG A 129 0.20 5.46 -20.45
CA ARG A 129 1.59 5.82 -20.15
C ARG A 129 1.93 5.74 -18.68
N HIS A 130 0.92 5.75 -17.78
CA HIS A 130 1.14 5.67 -16.35
C HIS A 130 1.92 4.40 -15.99
N ILE A 131 2.85 4.50 -15.06
CA ILE A 131 3.73 3.39 -14.69
C ILE A 131 2.96 2.15 -14.25
N GLN A 132 1.90 2.29 -13.48
CA GLN A 132 1.05 1.17 -13.06
C GLN A 132 0.54 0.38 -14.26
N SER A 133 -0.06 1.05 -15.27
CA SER A 133 -0.58 0.40 -16.47
C SER A 133 0.52 -0.29 -17.29
N ARG A 134 1.74 0.28 -17.30
CA ARG A 134 2.88 -0.32 -17.98
C ARG A 134 3.38 -1.57 -17.26
N MET A 135 3.52 -1.52 -15.94
CA MET A 135 3.92 -2.66 -15.12
C MET A 135 2.88 -3.79 -15.19
N GLU A 136 1.60 -3.46 -15.06
CA GLU A 136 0.51 -4.44 -15.14
C GLU A 136 0.48 -5.18 -16.49
N ARG A 137 0.75 -4.49 -17.60
CA ARG A 137 0.88 -5.14 -18.93
C ARG A 137 2.14 -6.01 -19.07
N ALA A 138 3.13 -5.79 -18.23
CA ALA A 138 4.37 -6.56 -18.24
C ALA A 138 4.34 -7.79 -17.31
N LEU A 139 3.32 -7.93 -16.44
CA LEU A 139 3.25 -8.99 -15.42
C LEU A 139 3.44 -10.40 -15.98
N ALA A 140 2.83 -10.72 -17.12
CA ALA A 140 2.96 -12.04 -17.74
C ALA A 140 4.37 -12.36 -18.27
N GLN A 141 5.28 -11.37 -18.29
CA GLN A 141 6.63 -11.50 -18.83
C GLN A 141 7.73 -11.62 -17.73
N ILE A 142 7.35 -11.54 -16.45
CA ILE A 142 8.31 -11.75 -15.35
C ILE A 142 8.68 -13.23 -15.26
N GLU A 143 9.84 -13.52 -14.71
CA GLU A 143 10.24 -14.89 -14.45
C GLU A 143 9.25 -15.57 -13.49
N GLY A 144 8.82 -16.79 -13.82
CA GLY A 144 7.87 -17.53 -12.98
C GLY A 144 6.48 -16.92 -12.87
N ALA A 145 6.03 -16.10 -13.84
CA ALA A 145 4.73 -15.40 -13.82
C ALA A 145 3.52 -16.28 -13.45
N GLY A 146 3.54 -17.58 -13.84
CA GLY A 146 2.48 -18.53 -13.49
C GLY A 146 2.45 -18.96 -12.02
N HIS A 147 3.51 -18.67 -11.26
CA HIS A 147 3.64 -19.01 -9.84
C HIS A 147 3.52 -17.79 -8.92
N HIS A 148 3.56 -16.59 -9.47
CA HIS A 148 3.43 -15.34 -8.71
C HIS A 148 2.03 -14.78 -8.82
N GLY A 149 1.49 -14.33 -7.68
CA GLY A 149 0.20 -13.66 -7.60
C GLY A 149 0.29 -12.16 -7.85
N TYR A 150 -0.81 -11.58 -8.29
CA TYR A 150 -1.02 -10.14 -8.35
C TYR A 150 -2.44 -9.76 -7.92
N ILE A 151 -2.56 -8.63 -7.26
CA ILE A 151 -3.81 -7.97 -6.86
C ILE A 151 -3.68 -6.51 -7.28
N ARG A 152 -4.71 -5.93 -7.93
CA ARG A 152 -4.74 -4.48 -8.13
C ARG A 152 -5.21 -3.80 -6.86
N GLY A 153 -4.24 -3.54 -5.98
CA GLY A 153 -4.42 -2.86 -4.70
C GLY A 153 -4.22 -1.35 -4.80
N CYS A 154 -4.56 -0.68 -3.70
CA CYS A 154 -4.29 0.73 -3.48
C CYS A 154 -3.38 0.87 -2.26
N ALA A 155 -2.22 1.50 -2.44
CA ALA A 155 -1.25 1.70 -1.36
C ALA A 155 -1.70 2.71 -0.29
N GLY A 156 -2.88 3.31 -0.40
CA GLY A 156 -3.45 4.17 0.65
C GLY A 156 -3.79 3.44 1.95
N PHE A 157 -4.04 2.12 1.87
CA PHE A 157 -4.29 1.29 3.03
C PHE A 157 -3.94 -0.18 2.76
N ALA A 158 -2.93 -0.66 3.44
CA ALA A 158 -2.48 -2.04 3.34
C ALA A 158 -1.93 -2.54 4.67
N GLY A 159 -1.99 -3.86 4.90
CA GLY A 159 -1.39 -4.53 6.04
C GLY A 159 -0.39 -5.57 5.61
N PHE A 160 0.73 -5.65 6.31
CA PHE A 160 1.83 -6.55 6.02
C PHE A 160 2.04 -7.49 7.21
N ALA A 161 1.82 -8.77 6.98
CA ALA A 161 1.99 -9.81 7.98
C ALA A 161 3.43 -9.85 8.50
N ARG A 162 3.56 -10.10 9.80
CA ARG A 162 4.86 -10.26 10.45
C ARG A 162 5.59 -11.49 9.92
N GLY A 163 6.91 -11.40 9.77
CA GLY A 163 7.78 -12.52 9.40
C GLY A 163 7.80 -12.84 7.91
N GLY A 164 7.28 -11.96 7.05
CA GLY A 164 7.38 -12.11 5.59
C GLY A 164 8.83 -11.98 5.09
N ASN A 165 9.05 -12.29 3.80
CA ASN A 165 10.38 -12.31 3.16
C ASN A 165 11.04 -10.91 3.06
N GLY A 166 10.59 -9.94 3.86
CA GLY A 166 11.16 -8.61 3.89
C GLY A 166 11.22 -7.98 2.51
N ARG A 167 12.41 -7.52 2.12
CA ARG A 167 12.63 -6.88 0.81
C ARG A 167 12.84 -7.87 -0.34
N GLU A 168 12.97 -9.17 -0.12
CA GLU A 168 13.33 -10.14 -1.17
C GLU A 168 12.27 -10.20 -2.28
N THR A 169 10.99 -10.37 -1.93
CA THR A 169 9.90 -10.40 -2.91
C THR A 169 9.80 -9.07 -3.68
N ALA A 170 9.96 -7.95 -2.98
CA ALA A 170 9.98 -6.63 -3.61
C ALA A 170 11.18 -6.46 -4.53
N ARG A 171 12.37 -6.97 -4.15
CA ARG A 171 13.59 -6.94 -4.95
C ARG A 171 13.42 -7.74 -6.24
N PHE A 172 12.95 -8.96 -6.13
CA PHE A 172 12.67 -9.79 -7.30
C PHE A 172 11.78 -9.04 -8.30
N PHE A 173 10.65 -8.52 -7.81
CA PHE A 173 9.70 -7.83 -8.69
C PHE A 173 10.24 -6.53 -9.28
N HIS A 174 10.96 -5.74 -8.47
CA HIS A 174 11.63 -4.53 -8.92
C HIS A 174 12.63 -4.83 -10.05
N ASP A 175 13.47 -5.85 -9.88
CA ASP A 175 14.53 -6.17 -10.84
C ASP A 175 13.93 -6.72 -12.14
N GLU A 176 12.89 -7.55 -12.07
CA GLU A 176 12.17 -8.02 -13.24
C GLU A 176 11.49 -6.87 -14.01
N MET A 177 10.82 -5.95 -13.30
CA MET A 177 10.22 -4.78 -13.93
C MET A 177 11.27 -3.80 -14.48
N ALA A 178 12.40 -3.63 -13.81
CA ALA A 178 13.53 -2.84 -14.34
C ALA A 178 14.13 -3.45 -15.60
N ARG A 179 14.21 -4.78 -15.67
CA ARG A 179 14.63 -5.51 -16.87
C ARG A 179 13.66 -5.28 -18.05
N LEU A 180 12.36 -5.27 -17.80
CA LEU A 180 11.30 -5.16 -18.82
C LEU A 180 11.04 -3.72 -19.28
N LEU A 181 11.07 -2.77 -18.34
CA LEU A 181 10.64 -1.38 -18.57
C LEU A 181 11.78 -0.35 -18.46
N GLY A 182 12.94 -0.79 -17.96
CA GLY A 182 14.09 0.07 -17.68
C GLY A 182 14.11 0.61 -16.25
N HIS A 183 15.31 0.82 -15.68
CA HIS A 183 15.48 1.30 -14.30
C HIS A 183 14.80 2.64 -14.02
N GLN A 184 14.75 3.55 -15.00
CA GLN A 184 14.09 4.85 -14.83
C GLN A 184 12.58 4.70 -14.58
N ALA A 185 11.95 3.69 -15.17
CA ALA A 185 10.53 3.42 -14.96
C ALA A 185 10.22 3.10 -13.48
N MET A 186 11.16 2.46 -12.79
CA MET A 186 10.98 2.11 -11.37
C MET A 186 11.05 3.33 -10.43
N ALA A 187 11.59 4.45 -10.88
CA ALA A 187 11.57 5.71 -10.14
C ALA A 187 10.30 6.55 -10.39
N GLU A 188 9.42 6.15 -11.31
CA GLU A 188 8.17 6.85 -11.58
C GLU A 188 7.16 6.63 -10.44
N TRP A 189 6.41 7.69 -10.12
CA TRP A 189 5.39 7.65 -9.08
C TRP A 189 4.31 6.58 -9.39
N GLY A 190 4.04 5.71 -8.42
CA GLY A 190 3.11 4.58 -8.53
C GLY A 190 3.79 3.22 -8.75
N SER A 191 5.10 3.17 -9.05
CA SER A 191 5.85 1.91 -9.14
C SER A 191 5.91 1.17 -7.80
N GLU A 192 6.04 1.91 -6.71
CA GLU A 192 5.98 1.39 -5.35
C GLU A 192 4.61 0.73 -5.07
N GLN A 193 3.51 1.35 -5.47
CA GLN A 193 2.15 0.80 -5.28
C GLN A 193 1.98 -0.56 -5.96
N VAL A 194 2.46 -0.70 -7.19
CA VAL A 194 2.40 -1.98 -7.92
C VAL A 194 3.26 -3.04 -7.25
N THR A 195 4.45 -2.64 -6.78
CA THR A 195 5.35 -3.53 -6.04
C THR A 195 4.75 -3.96 -4.70
N SER A 196 4.13 -3.04 -3.97
CA SER A 196 3.40 -3.33 -2.72
C SER A 196 2.26 -4.32 -2.95
N SER A 197 1.47 -4.12 -4.00
CA SER A 197 0.39 -5.03 -4.41
C SER A 197 0.90 -6.43 -4.75
N PHE A 198 2.04 -6.51 -5.44
CA PHE A 198 2.71 -7.78 -5.72
C PHE A 198 3.19 -8.48 -4.45
N VAL A 199 3.81 -7.75 -3.52
CA VAL A 199 4.27 -8.32 -2.25
C VAL A 199 3.10 -8.89 -1.45
N VAL A 200 2.01 -8.14 -1.29
CA VAL A 200 0.82 -8.60 -0.58
C VAL A 200 0.20 -9.83 -1.25
N ALA A 201 0.14 -9.86 -2.58
CA ALA A 201 -0.44 -10.97 -3.34
C ALA A 201 0.36 -12.28 -3.20
N ASN A 202 1.66 -12.19 -2.86
CA ASN A 202 2.55 -13.35 -2.69
C ASN A 202 2.80 -13.70 -1.20
N ASP A 203 2.19 -12.99 -0.28
CA ASP A 203 2.13 -13.40 1.12
C ASP A 203 1.10 -14.55 1.30
N PRO A 204 1.22 -15.39 2.33
CA PRO A 204 0.26 -16.45 2.60
C PRO A 204 -1.15 -15.93 2.83
N ASP A 205 -2.12 -16.44 2.06
CA ASP A 205 -3.56 -16.22 2.22
C ASP A 205 -3.96 -14.74 2.45
N PRO A 206 -3.61 -13.82 1.51
CA PRO A 206 -3.85 -12.40 1.70
C PRO A 206 -5.35 -12.06 1.70
N VAL A 207 -5.72 -11.01 2.43
CA VAL A 207 -7.10 -10.52 2.53
C VAL A 207 -7.30 -9.35 1.58
N LEU A 208 -8.27 -9.47 0.68
CA LEU A 208 -8.78 -8.36 -0.10
C LEU A 208 -9.90 -7.70 0.71
N LEU A 209 -9.74 -6.41 1.03
CA LEU A 209 -10.76 -5.71 1.80
C LEU A 209 -12.03 -5.52 0.95
N PRO A 210 -13.22 -5.91 1.45
CA PRO A 210 -14.48 -5.76 0.73
C PRO A 210 -14.72 -4.30 0.34
N TYR A 211 -14.85 -4.00 -0.96
CA TYR A 211 -14.88 -2.62 -1.45
C TYR A 211 -16.08 -1.81 -0.93
N SER A 212 -17.22 -2.45 -0.67
CA SER A 212 -18.39 -1.81 -0.05
C SER A 212 -18.12 -1.27 1.37
N GLN A 213 -17.18 -1.86 2.09
CA GLN A 213 -16.81 -1.44 3.45
C GLN A 213 -15.51 -0.62 3.49
N TYR A 214 -14.60 -0.83 2.55
CA TYR A 214 -13.28 -0.20 2.46
C TYR A 214 -13.08 0.31 1.04
N GLY A 215 -13.31 1.57 0.81
CA GLY A 215 -13.36 2.13 -0.54
C GLY A 215 -12.44 3.32 -0.76
N ASN A 216 -12.24 3.62 -2.04
CA ASN A 216 -11.68 4.88 -2.51
C ASN A 216 -12.81 5.84 -2.85
N TYR A 217 -12.67 7.11 -2.49
CA TYR A 217 -13.65 8.15 -2.80
C TYR A 217 -13.39 8.74 -4.19
N TRP A 218 -14.32 8.51 -5.09
CA TRP A 218 -14.30 9.03 -6.47
C TRP A 218 -15.37 10.09 -6.72
N ALA A 219 -15.74 10.86 -5.69
CA ALA A 219 -16.80 11.86 -5.71
C ALA A 219 -18.23 11.29 -5.88
N GLU A 220 -18.39 10.00 -5.58
CA GLU A 220 -19.69 9.31 -5.60
C GLU A 220 -20.19 9.07 -4.17
N PRO A 221 -21.52 8.89 -3.98
CA PRO A 221 -22.05 8.46 -2.69
C PRO A 221 -21.47 7.12 -2.27
N TRP A 222 -21.02 7.03 -1.02
CA TRP A 222 -20.53 5.75 -0.47
C TRP A 222 -21.64 4.96 0.17
N ASP A 223 -21.40 3.64 0.33
CA ASP A 223 -22.31 2.72 0.99
C ASP A 223 -22.51 3.11 2.47
N ALA A 224 -23.70 2.88 3.01
CA ALA A 224 -24.01 3.09 4.42
C ALA A 224 -23.18 2.18 5.36
N ASP A 225 -22.71 1.04 4.86
CA ASP A 225 -21.85 0.11 5.57
C ASP A 225 -20.36 0.43 5.48
N CYS A 226 -19.99 1.54 4.84
CA CYS A 226 -18.59 1.97 4.70
C CYS A 226 -17.95 2.16 6.08
N ARG A 227 -16.82 1.48 6.29
CA ARG A 227 -16.01 1.51 7.51
C ARG A 227 -14.73 2.32 7.34
N PHE A 228 -14.27 2.44 6.12
CA PHE A 228 -13.01 3.11 5.81
C PHE A 228 -13.09 3.75 4.42
N MET A 229 -12.61 4.98 4.32
CA MET A 229 -12.56 5.73 3.08
C MET A 229 -11.18 6.33 2.85
N HIS A 230 -10.65 6.16 1.64
CA HIS A 230 -9.44 6.81 1.15
C HIS A 230 -9.80 7.87 0.12
N PHE A 231 -9.40 9.10 0.35
CA PHE A 231 -9.70 10.25 -0.51
C PHE A 231 -8.61 10.43 -1.56
N VAL A 232 -8.77 9.78 -2.71
CA VAL A 232 -7.72 9.69 -3.74
C VAL A 232 -7.58 11.01 -4.51
N GLY A 233 -6.35 11.53 -4.58
CA GLY A 233 -5.96 12.58 -5.52
C GLY A 233 -6.81 13.85 -5.51
N ALA A 234 -7.34 14.22 -6.68
CA ALA A 234 -8.10 15.46 -6.89
C ALA A 234 -9.55 15.41 -6.33
N HIS A 235 -9.99 14.28 -5.80
CA HIS A 235 -11.34 14.10 -5.23
C HIS A 235 -11.40 14.35 -3.72
N ARG A 236 -10.42 15.09 -3.19
CA ARG A 236 -10.32 15.47 -1.77
C ARG A 236 -11.33 16.57 -1.39
#